data_7119392e49f0030f1711a0000b31603e
#
_entry.id   7119392e49f0030f1711a0000b31603e
#
_cell.length_a   1.000
_cell.length_b   1.000
_cell.length_c   1.000
_cell.angle_alpha   90.00
_cell.angle_beta   90.00
_cell.angle_gamma   90.00
#
_symmetry.space_group_name_H-M   'P 1'
#
loop_
_entity.id
_entity.type
_entity.pdbx_description
1 polymer ?
#
loop_
_entity_poly.entity_id
_entity_poly.type
_entity_poly.pdbx_seq_one_letter_code
_entity_poly.pdbx_strand_id
1 'polypeptide(L)'
;LNEQQWNAQIASLLSGNSKYLKDNKYRKVLVKAMMTLNSNYRTPAGDILHGGSNPSYNGFINGIWSWDSWKIASGNVHFNEEIAKSEMITLFDYQADNGMVPDFISYNKKYNNWRDAKPPVAAWGAMNVYKATGDKKFLETMFDKLYKFHQWWYAERDHNHNGICEYGSTDGTLIAACWESGMDNGVRFDDAVMQKNSEKAWSMNQENICLNSFLYVDKTILAEMATLLNKPELAAQLNAEAKVIKEFVQTKMWDKETGFFYDTRIDTGEHIKVMGAECWLPLWAGIATPEQAKQVMQKMMDPQKFNSTLPLGTLDISHPRLRPVRGYWRGPVWVDQVYFGITGLRNYGFDREADILTEKFINNAQGLTTDGPIHENYNPLTGEALNSPNFGWSSACIIKMLLDE
;
A
#
# COMPACT_ATOMS: atom_id res chain seq x y z
N LEU A 1 27.73 5.24 1.10
CA LEU A 1 28.02 4.92 -0.30
C LEU A 1 29.19 5.79 -0.79
N ASN A 2 30.09 5.22 -1.58
CA ASN A 2 31.11 5.98 -2.29
C ASN A 2 30.56 6.50 -3.63
N GLU A 3 31.31 7.38 -4.30
CA GLU A 3 30.91 8.00 -5.57
C GLU A 3 30.58 6.96 -6.66
N GLN A 4 31.35 5.88 -6.76
CA GLN A 4 31.13 4.82 -7.74
C GLN A 4 29.79 4.10 -7.48
N GLN A 5 29.46 3.81 -6.23
CA GLN A 5 28.18 3.18 -5.87
C GLN A 5 27.00 4.11 -6.16
N TRP A 6 27.10 5.40 -5.83
CA TRP A 6 26.09 6.39 -6.16
C TRP A 6 25.84 6.47 -7.67
N ASN A 7 26.91 6.58 -8.46
CA ASN A 7 26.81 6.67 -9.90
C ASN A 7 26.19 5.39 -10.52
N ALA A 8 26.53 4.22 -10.01
CA ALA A 8 25.93 2.96 -10.45
C ALA A 8 24.42 2.89 -10.16
N GLN A 9 23.99 3.31 -8.97
CA GLN A 9 22.57 3.36 -8.62
C GLN A 9 21.79 4.38 -9.46
N ILE A 10 22.36 5.58 -9.70
CA ILE A 10 21.74 6.58 -10.58
C ILE A 10 21.63 6.03 -12.01
N ALA A 11 22.68 5.39 -12.52
CA ALA A 11 22.64 4.78 -13.84
C ALA A 11 21.57 3.70 -13.96
N SER A 12 21.45 2.83 -12.97
CA SER A 12 20.39 1.79 -12.91
C SER A 12 19.00 2.45 -12.90
N LEU A 13 18.73 3.37 -11.97
CA LEU A 13 17.46 4.06 -11.83
C LEU A 13 16.99 4.75 -13.12
N LEU A 14 17.94 5.32 -13.89
CA LEU A 14 17.65 6.11 -15.09
C LEU A 14 17.81 5.32 -16.40
N SER A 15 18.01 4.00 -16.36
CA SER A 15 18.27 3.15 -17.53
C SER A 15 17.00 2.70 -18.28
N GLY A 16 15.81 2.87 -17.70
CA GLY A 16 14.54 2.40 -18.28
C GLY A 16 14.09 3.21 -19.51
N ASN A 17 12.94 2.79 -20.06
CA ASN A 17 12.36 3.40 -21.28
C ASN A 17 11.14 4.29 -20.97
N SER A 18 10.87 4.59 -19.71
CA SER A 18 9.75 5.44 -19.33
C SER A 18 9.80 6.80 -20.04
N LYS A 19 8.65 7.28 -20.50
CA LYS A 19 8.52 8.61 -21.13
C LYS A 19 8.95 9.73 -20.20
N TYR A 20 8.80 9.59 -18.89
CA TYR A 20 9.18 10.58 -17.89
C TYR A 20 10.72 10.77 -17.82
N LEU A 21 11.51 9.75 -18.20
CA LEU A 21 12.96 9.87 -18.26
C LEU A 21 13.49 10.82 -19.35
N LYS A 22 12.61 11.24 -20.29
CA LYS A 22 12.97 12.21 -21.34
C LYS A 22 13.06 13.66 -20.81
N ASP A 23 12.39 13.95 -19.70
CA ASP A 23 12.40 15.28 -19.06
C ASP A 23 13.29 15.27 -17.80
N ASN A 24 14.23 16.21 -17.76
CA ASN A 24 15.17 16.37 -16.64
C ASN A 24 14.49 16.66 -15.31
N LYS A 25 13.29 17.25 -15.32
CA LYS A 25 12.48 17.49 -14.12
C LYS A 25 12.17 16.17 -13.39
N TYR A 26 11.65 15.18 -14.10
CA TYR A 26 11.32 13.87 -13.50
C TYR A 26 12.57 13.09 -13.12
N ARG A 27 13.64 13.19 -13.89
CA ARG A 27 14.95 12.58 -13.52
C ARG A 27 15.45 13.10 -12.18
N LYS A 28 15.35 14.42 -11.93
CA LYS A 28 15.72 15.02 -10.63
C LYS A 28 14.83 14.52 -9.50
N VAL A 29 13.52 14.39 -9.72
CA VAL A 29 12.57 13.82 -8.74
C VAL A 29 12.94 12.38 -8.40
N LEU A 30 13.25 11.55 -9.40
CA LEU A 30 13.68 10.17 -9.22
C LEU A 30 14.99 10.07 -8.41
N VAL A 31 16.00 10.87 -8.73
CA VAL A 31 17.27 10.88 -7.97
C VAL A 31 17.04 11.32 -6.53
N LYS A 32 16.21 12.33 -6.28
CA LYS A 32 15.83 12.75 -4.93
C LYS A 32 15.12 11.63 -4.15
N ALA A 33 14.20 10.91 -4.79
CA ALA A 33 13.52 9.78 -4.19
C ALA A 33 14.50 8.65 -3.80
N MET A 34 15.44 8.32 -4.70
CA MET A 34 16.51 7.36 -4.42
C MET A 34 17.40 7.82 -3.24
N MET A 35 17.76 9.11 -3.21
CA MET A 35 18.57 9.67 -2.09
C MET A 35 17.82 9.54 -0.76
N THR A 36 16.52 9.81 -0.75
CA THR A 36 15.66 9.65 0.44
C THR A 36 15.66 8.21 0.91
N LEU A 37 15.45 7.24 0.02
CA LEU A 37 15.44 5.82 0.34
C LEU A 37 16.79 5.35 0.91
N ASN A 38 17.90 5.71 0.26
CA ASN A 38 19.23 5.38 0.78
C ASN A 38 19.50 6.00 2.17
N SER A 39 18.99 7.21 2.43
CA SER A 39 19.18 7.89 3.71
C SER A 39 18.35 7.29 4.84
N ASN A 40 17.22 6.67 4.52
CA ASN A 40 16.33 6.01 5.49
C ASN A 40 16.79 4.59 5.82
N TYR A 41 17.57 3.94 4.96
CA TYR A 41 18.03 2.57 5.20
C TYR A 41 18.97 2.47 6.39
N ARG A 42 18.75 1.45 7.20
CA ARG A 42 19.54 1.10 8.39
C ARG A 42 20.06 -0.32 8.25
N THR A 43 21.34 -0.49 8.52
CA THR A 43 21.98 -1.81 8.65
C THR A 43 21.48 -2.53 9.90
N PRO A 44 21.63 -3.87 9.98
CA PRO A 44 21.28 -4.64 11.17
C PRO A 44 21.87 -4.01 12.44
N ALA A 45 21.04 -3.87 13.48
CA ALA A 45 21.45 -3.32 14.77
C ALA A 45 20.46 -3.73 15.88
N GLY A 46 20.97 -3.90 17.10
CA GLY A 46 20.15 -4.37 18.22
C GLY A 46 19.54 -5.73 17.93
N ASP A 47 18.22 -5.84 18.08
CA ASP A 47 17.48 -7.07 17.76
C ASP A 47 17.08 -7.17 16.28
N ILE A 48 17.32 -6.15 15.45
CA ILE A 48 17.01 -6.18 14.01
C ILE A 48 18.09 -7.00 13.29
N LEU A 49 17.68 -8.14 12.70
CA LEU A 49 18.58 -9.14 12.11
C LEU A 49 18.96 -8.83 10.66
N HIS A 50 18.04 -8.30 9.87
CA HIS A 50 18.28 -7.80 8.50
C HIS A 50 18.05 -6.31 8.44
N GLY A 51 18.74 -5.61 7.54
CA GLY A 51 18.55 -4.18 7.37
C GLY A 51 17.17 -3.84 6.82
N GLY A 52 16.68 -2.66 7.14
CA GLY A 52 15.43 -2.11 6.66
C GLY A 52 15.35 -0.61 6.87
N SER A 53 14.37 0.03 6.26
CA SER A 53 14.24 1.48 6.30
C SER A 53 13.36 1.95 7.46
N ASN A 54 13.83 2.97 8.17
CA ASN A 54 12.93 3.81 8.94
C ASN A 54 12.01 4.57 7.95
N PRO A 55 10.74 4.83 8.27
CA PRO A 55 9.86 5.60 7.37
C PRO A 55 10.41 6.99 7.03
N SER A 56 11.07 7.65 7.99
CA SER A 56 11.77 8.91 7.80
C SER A 56 12.88 9.07 8.83
N TYR A 57 14.09 9.43 8.40
CA TYR A 57 15.19 9.73 9.32
C TYR A 57 14.98 11.03 10.12
N ASN A 58 13.95 11.81 9.79
CA ASN A 58 13.58 13.05 10.48
C ASN A 58 12.49 12.88 11.55
N GLY A 59 11.79 11.74 11.61
CA GLY A 59 10.66 11.60 12.51
C GLY A 59 10.41 10.17 13.04
N PHE A 60 10.58 9.16 12.20
CA PHE A 60 10.25 7.78 12.53
C PHE A 60 11.52 6.92 12.60
N ILE A 61 12.37 7.20 13.60
CA ILE A 61 13.71 6.57 13.72
C ILE A 61 13.76 5.36 14.65
N ASN A 62 12.63 4.99 15.28
CA ASN A 62 12.62 3.99 16.37
C ASN A 62 12.55 2.54 15.88
N GLY A 63 12.34 2.31 14.58
CA GLY A 63 12.23 0.98 14.01
C GLY A 63 11.66 0.98 12.59
N ILE A 64 11.09 -0.15 12.21
CA ILE A 64 10.69 -0.47 10.84
C ILE A 64 9.22 -0.92 10.87
N TRP A 65 8.38 -0.32 10.02
CA TRP A 65 6.98 -0.70 9.84
C TRP A 65 6.83 -1.67 8.67
N SER A 66 5.92 -2.64 8.80
CA SER A 66 5.82 -3.76 7.87
C SER A 66 5.40 -3.33 6.46
N TRP A 67 4.26 -2.69 6.28
CA TRP A 67 3.81 -2.33 4.92
C TRP A 67 4.64 -1.20 4.29
N ASP A 68 5.31 -0.37 5.12
CA ASP A 68 6.33 0.59 4.67
C ASP A 68 7.48 -0.13 3.98
N SER A 69 8.11 -1.09 4.67
CA SER A 69 9.21 -1.90 4.14
C SER A 69 8.85 -2.56 2.82
N TRP A 70 7.67 -3.17 2.71
CA TRP A 70 7.26 -3.87 1.50
C TRP A 70 7.01 -2.91 0.32
N LYS A 71 6.48 -1.72 0.58
CA LYS A 71 6.36 -0.65 -0.42
C LYS A 71 7.74 -0.10 -0.81
N ILE A 72 8.61 0.13 0.17
CA ILE A 72 9.98 0.62 -0.03
C ILE A 72 10.80 -0.38 -0.86
N ALA A 73 10.69 -1.70 -0.58
CA ALA A 73 11.35 -2.74 -1.36
C ALA A 73 11.02 -2.63 -2.86
N SER A 74 9.74 -2.37 -3.19
CA SER A 74 9.28 -2.25 -4.56
C SER A 74 9.84 -1.02 -5.30
N GLY A 75 10.27 0.00 -4.58
CA GLY A 75 10.98 1.15 -5.13
C GLY A 75 12.50 0.92 -5.21
N ASN A 76 13.08 0.36 -4.14
CA ASN A 76 14.51 0.10 -4.05
C ASN A 76 15.02 -0.83 -5.16
N VAL A 77 14.22 -1.77 -5.62
CA VAL A 77 14.63 -2.74 -6.64
C VAL A 77 15.05 -2.11 -7.97
N HIS A 78 14.61 -0.88 -8.26
CA HIS A 78 15.02 -0.16 -9.47
C HIS A 78 16.50 0.29 -9.45
N PHE A 79 17.14 0.29 -8.26
CA PHE A 79 18.53 0.76 -8.16
C PHE A 79 19.39 -0.03 -7.15
N ASN A 80 18.80 -0.85 -6.27
CA ASN A 80 19.53 -1.65 -5.29
C ASN A 80 18.76 -2.90 -4.87
N GLU A 81 19.01 -4.00 -5.56
CA GLU A 81 18.34 -5.28 -5.35
C GLU A 81 18.56 -5.87 -3.96
N GLU A 82 19.78 -5.74 -3.42
CA GLU A 82 20.12 -6.32 -2.11
C GLU A 82 19.40 -5.62 -0.96
N ILE A 83 19.28 -4.29 -1.02
CA ILE A 83 18.46 -3.54 -0.07
C ILE A 83 16.98 -3.92 -0.23
N ALA A 84 16.48 -4.06 -1.46
CA ALA A 84 15.10 -4.47 -1.69
C ALA A 84 14.77 -5.84 -1.10
N LYS A 85 15.66 -6.83 -1.26
CA LYS A 85 15.51 -8.16 -0.64
C LYS A 85 15.54 -8.06 0.90
N SER A 86 16.45 -7.27 1.45
CA SER A 86 16.58 -7.07 2.91
C SER A 86 15.30 -6.45 3.51
N GLU A 87 14.73 -5.44 2.86
CA GLU A 87 13.44 -4.84 3.23
C GLU A 87 12.30 -5.86 3.29
N MET A 88 12.28 -6.81 2.35
CA MET A 88 11.27 -7.87 2.36
C MET A 88 11.44 -8.85 3.51
N ILE A 89 12.68 -9.18 3.88
CA ILE A 89 12.98 -10.23 4.87
C ILE A 89 12.80 -9.71 6.31
N THR A 90 13.19 -8.48 6.58
CA THR A 90 13.39 -7.94 7.94
C THR A 90 12.18 -8.10 8.87
N LEU A 91 10.95 -7.88 8.36
CA LEU A 91 9.73 -8.05 9.16
C LEU A 91 9.37 -9.52 9.39
N PHE A 92 9.67 -10.38 8.41
CA PHE A 92 9.42 -11.82 8.49
C PHE A 92 10.40 -12.57 9.39
N ASP A 93 11.48 -11.95 9.85
CA ASP A 93 12.31 -12.48 10.94
C ASP A 93 11.52 -12.58 12.26
N TYR A 94 10.47 -11.80 12.39
CA TYR A 94 9.59 -11.74 13.57
C TYR A 94 8.22 -12.36 13.32
N GLN A 95 8.02 -13.09 12.22
CA GLN A 95 6.76 -13.77 11.98
C GLN A 95 6.42 -14.76 13.13
N ALA A 96 5.25 -14.61 13.73
CA ALA A 96 4.76 -15.47 14.79
C ALA A 96 4.40 -16.88 14.30
N ASP A 97 4.27 -17.83 15.23
CA ASP A 97 3.91 -19.21 14.91
C ASP A 97 2.54 -19.36 14.24
N ASN A 98 1.59 -18.47 14.52
CA ASN A 98 0.29 -18.43 13.84
C ASN A 98 0.33 -17.74 12.47
N GLY A 99 1.46 -17.16 12.07
CA GLY A 99 1.65 -16.47 10.78
C GLY A 99 1.59 -14.95 10.84
N MET A 100 1.17 -14.36 11.96
CA MET A 100 1.13 -12.90 12.11
C MET A 100 2.50 -12.28 11.89
N VAL A 101 2.54 -11.17 11.14
CA VAL A 101 3.70 -10.28 11.05
C VAL A 101 3.35 -9.03 11.83
N PRO A 102 4.21 -8.56 12.77
CA PRO A 102 3.88 -7.38 13.58
C PRO A 102 3.80 -6.13 12.72
N ASP A 103 2.97 -5.19 13.12
CA ASP A 103 2.92 -3.86 12.51
C ASP A 103 4.30 -3.20 12.43
N PHE A 104 5.02 -3.29 13.54
CA PHE A 104 6.26 -2.55 13.78
C PHE A 104 7.28 -3.42 14.52
N ILE A 105 8.55 -3.35 14.09
CA ILE A 105 9.69 -3.91 14.80
C ILE A 105 10.66 -2.82 15.24
N SER A 106 11.20 -2.95 16.46
CA SER A 106 12.13 -2.01 17.06
C SER A 106 13.52 -2.62 17.20
N TYR A 107 14.54 -1.77 17.34
CA TYR A 107 15.92 -2.16 17.70
C TYR A 107 16.01 -2.91 19.04
N ASN A 108 14.96 -2.86 19.85
CA ASN A 108 14.76 -3.71 21.01
C ASN A 108 13.39 -4.39 20.85
N LYS A 109 13.39 -5.70 20.60
CA LYS A 109 12.21 -6.52 20.29
C LYS A 109 11.08 -6.45 21.32
N LYS A 110 11.36 -6.05 22.57
CA LYS A 110 10.31 -5.85 23.59
C LYS A 110 9.31 -4.74 23.21
N TYR A 111 9.69 -3.85 22.29
CA TYR A 111 8.85 -2.76 21.80
C TYR A 111 8.19 -3.07 20.45
N ASN A 112 8.35 -4.28 19.91
CA ASN A 112 7.63 -4.69 18.71
C ASN A 112 6.13 -4.56 18.95
N ASN A 113 5.41 -4.00 17.97
CA ASN A 113 3.96 -3.86 18.08
C ASN A 113 3.25 -5.12 17.55
N TRP A 114 2.60 -5.84 18.45
CA TRP A 114 1.81 -7.03 18.17
C TRP A 114 0.30 -6.81 18.32
N ARG A 115 -0.12 -5.56 18.53
CA ARG A 115 -1.52 -5.22 18.68
C ARG A 115 -2.31 -5.34 17.37
N ASP A 116 -1.60 -5.16 16.28
CA ASP A 116 -2.11 -5.15 14.91
C ASP A 116 -1.04 -5.64 13.93
N ALA A 117 -1.48 -6.00 12.72
CA ALA A 117 -0.63 -6.19 11.56
C ALA A 117 -0.67 -4.92 10.68
N LYS A 118 -0.33 -5.05 9.39
CA LYS A 118 -0.53 -4.02 8.35
C LYS A 118 -1.11 -4.66 7.09
N PRO A 119 -1.71 -3.87 6.19
CA PRO A 119 -2.32 -4.39 4.96
C PRO A 119 -1.40 -5.35 4.20
N PRO A 120 -1.94 -6.47 3.65
CA PRO A 120 -1.15 -7.56 3.09
C PRO A 120 -0.60 -7.24 1.68
N VAL A 121 0.37 -6.32 1.60
CA VAL A 121 1.07 -5.97 0.35
C VAL A 121 2.45 -6.65 0.22
N ALA A 122 2.75 -7.60 1.13
CA ALA A 122 4.04 -8.28 1.16
C ALA A 122 4.27 -9.16 -0.09
N ALA A 123 3.30 -9.95 -0.53
CA ALA A 123 3.45 -10.77 -1.74
C ALA A 123 3.64 -9.89 -2.99
N TRP A 124 2.94 -8.74 -3.06
CA TRP A 124 3.15 -7.77 -4.13
C TRP A 124 4.58 -7.19 -4.10
N GLY A 125 5.10 -6.80 -2.93
CA GLY A 125 6.48 -6.34 -2.77
C GLY A 125 7.49 -7.41 -3.21
N ALA A 126 7.34 -8.65 -2.73
CA ALA A 126 8.21 -9.77 -3.07
C ALA A 126 8.17 -10.11 -4.57
N MET A 127 7.00 -10.05 -5.21
CA MET A 127 6.88 -10.29 -6.63
C MET A 127 7.54 -9.18 -7.48
N ASN A 128 7.46 -7.91 -7.05
CA ASN A 128 8.22 -6.82 -7.69
C ASN A 128 9.73 -7.09 -7.63
N VAL A 129 10.25 -7.51 -6.47
CA VAL A 129 11.67 -7.88 -6.31
C VAL A 129 12.02 -9.07 -7.22
N TYR A 130 11.21 -10.11 -7.22
CA TYR A 130 11.46 -11.28 -8.06
C TYR A 130 11.45 -10.95 -9.57
N LYS A 131 10.46 -10.19 -10.04
CA LYS A 131 10.34 -9.82 -11.47
C LYS A 131 11.51 -8.96 -11.95
N ALA A 132 12.08 -8.13 -11.09
CA ALA A 132 13.24 -7.32 -11.42
C ALA A 132 14.55 -8.09 -11.38
N THR A 133 14.70 -9.07 -10.46
CA THR A 133 15.98 -9.77 -10.23
C THR A 133 16.07 -11.15 -10.88
N GLY A 134 14.93 -11.81 -11.12
CA GLY A 134 14.88 -13.21 -11.51
C GLY A 134 15.36 -14.20 -10.43
N ASP A 135 15.55 -13.72 -9.18
CA ASP A 135 16.11 -14.52 -8.09
C ASP A 135 15.09 -15.53 -7.54
N LYS A 136 15.12 -16.74 -8.13
CA LYS A 136 14.23 -17.82 -7.73
C LYS A 136 14.48 -18.29 -6.28
N LYS A 137 15.71 -18.22 -5.80
CA LYS A 137 16.05 -18.59 -4.41
C LYS A 137 15.40 -17.64 -3.40
N PHE A 138 15.38 -16.34 -3.71
CA PHE A 138 14.65 -15.36 -2.92
C PHE A 138 13.14 -15.69 -2.89
N LEU A 139 12.56 -16.01 -4.05
CA LEU A 139 11.15 -16.41 -4.14
C LEU A 139 10.84 -17.64 -3.29
N GLU A 140 11.68 -18.69 -3.37
CA GLU A 140 11.56 -19.91 -2.56
C GLU A 140 11.63 -19.60 -1.05
N THR A 141 12.57 -18.74 -0.64
CA THR A 141 12.73 -18.32 0.76
C THR A 141 11.52 -17.57 1.30
N MET A 142 10.89 -16.74 0.48
CA MET A 142 9.76 -15.89 0.91
C MET A 142 8.41 -16.60 0.86
N PHE A 143 8.22 -17.55 -0.06
CA PHE A 143 6.91 -18.12 -0.37
C PHE A 143 6.17 -18.68 0.85
N ASP A 144 6.79 -19.56 1.63
CA ASP A 144 6.12 -20.19 2.76
C ASP A 144 5.79 -19.18 3.87
N LYS A 145 6.63 -18.16 4.04
CA LYS A 145 6.40 -17.04 4.98
C LYS A 145 5.21 -16.18 4.55
N LEU A 146 5.17 -15.82 3.27
CA LEU A 146 4.08 -15.03 2.68
C LEU A 146 2.77 -15.81 2.74
N TYR A 147 2.76 -17.08 2.36
CA TYR A 147 1.57 -17.92 2.40
C TYR A 147 1.06 -18.10 3.85
N LYS A 148 1.95 -18.26 4.82
CA LYS A 148 1.57 -18.35 6.23
C LYS A 148 0.96 -17.04 6.75
N PHE A 149 1.48 -15.87 6.34
CA PHE A 149 0.88 -14.58 6.66
C PHE A 149 -0.48 -14.39 5.99
N HIS A 150 -0.62 -14.84 4.74
CA HIS A 150 -1.89 -14.87 4.03
C HIS A 150 -2.95 -15.68 4.78
N GLN A 151 -2.60 -16.90 5.24
CA GLN A 151 -3.51 -17.77 6.00
C GLN A 151 -3.94 -17.14 7.33
N TRP A 152 -3.04 -16.39 7.98
CA TRP A 152 -3.33 -15.68 9.22
C TRP A 152 -4.52 -14.72 9.07
N TRP A 153 -4.64 -14.00 7.97
CA TRP A 153 -5.77 -13.10 7.72
C TRP A 153 -7.11 -13.82 7.80
N TYR A 154 -7.23 -14.97 7.15
CA TYR A 154 -8.49 -15.75 7.17
C TYR A 154 -8.73 -16.46 8.50
N ALA A 155 -7.70 -16.83 9.23
CA ALA A 155 -7.84 -17.44 10.55
C ALA A 155 -8.26 -16.45 11.63
N GLU A 156 -7.80 -15.18 11.53
CA GLU A 156 -7.91 -14.22 12.63
C GLU A 156 -8.75 -12.97 12.27
N ARG A 157 -9.09 -12.76 11.00
CA ARG A 157 -9.75 -11.55 10.48
C ARG A 157 -10.93 -11.81 9.55
N ASP A 158 -11.46 -13.01 9.53
CA ASP A 158 -12.70 -13.39 8.84
C ASP A 158 -13.73 -13.79 9.91
N HIS A 159 -14.44 -12.79 10.45
CA HIS A 159 -15.33 -12.95 11.60
C HIS A 159 -16.48 -13.93 11.36
N ASN A 160 -17.09 -13.87 10.19
CA ASN A 160 -18.24 -14.68 9.82
C ASN A 160 -17.90 -15.89 8.92
N HIS A 161 -16.61 -16.10 8.65
CA HIS A 161 -16.07 -17.21 7.84
C HIS A 161 -16.65 -17.27 6.41
N ASN A 162 -16.84 -16.09 5.80
CA ASN A 162 -17.36 -15.99 4.43
C ASN A 162 -16.26 -15.81 3.37
N GLY A 163 -14.99 -15.75 3.78
CA GLY A 163 -13.83 -15.52 2.90
C GLY A 163 -13.57 -14.05 2.58
N ILE A 164 -14.24 -13.13 3.28
CA ILE A 164 -14.08 -11.67 3.18
C ILE A 164 -13.64 -11.16 4.55
N CYS A 165 -12.47 -10.53 4.60
CA CYS A 165 -11.86 -10.16 5.88
C CYS A 165 -12.19 -8.72 6.31
N GLU A 166 -12.05 -8.49 7.61
CA GLU A 166 -12.17 -7.19 8.28
C GLU A 166 -10.84 -6.81 8.93
N TYR A 167 -10.54 -5.51 9.00
CA TYR A 167 -9.45 -5.05 9.86
C TYR A 167 -9.77 -5.28 11.33
N GLY A 168 -8.75 -5.53 12.11
CA GLY A 168 -8.93 -5.91 13.50
C GLY A 168 -7.73 -5.63 14.40
N SER A 169 -7.74 -6.24 15.56
CA SER A 169 -6.65 -6.12 16.54
C SER A 169 -6.53 -7.39 17.39
N THR A 170 -5.42 -7.51 18.10
CA THR A 170 -5.19 -8.62 19.05
C THR A 170 -5.68 -8.25 20.46
N ASP A 171 -5.85 -6.97 20.75
CA ASP A 171 -6.23 -6.44 22.06
C ASP A 171 -7.69 -5.95 22.15
N GLY A 172 -8.47 -6.08 21.06
CA GLY A 172 -9.87 -5.70 20.98
C GLY A 172 -10.12 -4.20 20.86
N THR A 173 -9.08 -3.38 20.72
CA THR A 173 -9.26 -1.93 20.60
C THR A 173 -9.48 -1.50 19.14
N LEU A 174 -10.42 -0.57 18.95
CA LEU A 174 -10.68 0.02 17.63
C LEU A 174 -9.47 0.81 17.10
N ILE A 175 -8.72 1.47 17.99
CA ILE A 175 -7.55 2.22 17.57
C ILE A 175 -6.48 1.34 16.92
N ALA A 176 -6.21 0.16 17.47
CA ALA A 176 -5.27 -0.78 16.88
C ALA A 176 -5.80 -1.36 15.55
N ALA A 177 -7.12 -1.63 15.47
CA ALA A 177 -7.74 -2.05 14.22
C ALA A 177 -7.68 -0.98 13.12
N CYS A 178 -7.80 0.30 13.48
CA CYS A 178 -7.57 1.40 12.56
C CYS A 178 -6.10 1.45 12.10
N TRP A 179 -5.14 1.22 12.99
CA TRP A 179 -3.71 1.13 12.63
C TRP A 179 -3.42 -0.06 11.72
N GLU A 180 -4.10 -1.21 11.92
CA GLU A 180 -4.00 -2.37 11.01
C GLU A 180 -4.40 -2.02 9.58
N SER A 181 -5.36 -1.10 9.40
CA SER A 181 -5.76 -0.63 8.07
C SER A 181 -4.70 0.25 7.39
N GLY A 182 -3.73 0.76 8.14
CA GLY A 182 -2.79 1.77 7.68
C GLY A 182 -3.40 3.15 7.44
N MET A 183 -4.74 3.27 7.44
CA MET A 183 -5.48 4.54 7.32
C MET A 183 -6.03 4.97 8.68
N ASP A 184 -5.14 5.15 9.65
CA ASP A 184 -5.28 5.20 11.10
C ASP A 184 -6.53 5.89 11.67
N ASN A 185 -7.09 6.85 10.98
CA ASN A 185 -8.25 7.62 11.43
C ASN A 185 -9.26 7.91 10.32
N GLY A 186 -9.33 7.03 9.31
CA GLY A 186 -10.28 7.19 8.21
C GLY A 186 -11.71 7.39 8.69
N VAL A 187 -12.46 8.29 8.04
CA VAL A 187 -13.86 8.63 8.43
C VAL A 187 -14.77 7.41 8.45
N ARG A 188 -14.52 6.42 7.57
CA ARG A 188 -15.28 5.18 7.48
C ARG A 188 -15.25 4.31 8.74
N PHE A 189 -14.33 4.58 9.67
CA PHE A 189 -14.19 3.86 10.93
C PHE A 189 -14.89 4.54 12.13
N ASP A 190 -15.45 5.74 11.94
CA ASP A 190 -16.00 6.52 13.07
C ASP A 190 -17.11 5.80 13.84
N ASP A 191 -17.89 4.94 13.15
CA ASP A 191 -18.98 4.17 13.73
C ASP A 191 -18.68 2.64 13.77
N ALA A 192 -17.41 2.25 13.64
CA ALA A 192 -17.01 0.85 13.70
C ALA A 192 -17.05 0.31 15.13
N VAL A 193 -17.47 -0.93 15.28
CA VAL A 193 -17.54 -1.64 16.55
C VAL A 193 -16.71 -2.92 16.45
N MET A 194 -15.96 -3.22 17.51
CA MET A 194 -15.12 -4.42 17.55
C MET A 194 -15.95 -5.67 17.92
N GLN A 195 -15.75 -6.76 17.18
CA GLN A 195 -16.35 -8.06 17.39
C GLN A 195 -15.25 -9.07 17.72
N LYS A 196 -15.48 -9.90 18.74
CA LYS A 196 -14.50 -10.89 19.21
C LYS A 196 -14.54 -12.14 18.32
N ASN A 197 -13.40 -12.52 17.75
CA ASN A 197 -13.23 -13.75 16.97
C ASN A 197 -12.67 -14.87 17.86
N SER A 198 -11.65 -14.55 18.68
CA SER A 198 -11.01 -15.46 19.62
C SER A 198 -10.45 -14.69 20.82
N GLU A 199 -9.71 -15.36 21.71
CA GLU A 199 -9.09 -14.70 22.87
C GLU A 199 -8.06 -13.61 22.50
N LYS A 200 -7.47 -13.70 21.29
CA LYS A 200 -6.43 -12.78 20.81
C LYS A 200 -6.72 -12.23 19.40
N ALA A 201 -7.97 -12.32 18.96
CA ALA A 201 -8.36 -11.82 17.66
C ALA A 201 -9.73 -11.13 17.72
N TRP A 202 -9.79 -9.94 17.16
CA TRP A 202 -10.98 -9.11 17.07
C TRP A 202 -11.04 -8.49 15.68
N SER A 203 -12.23 -8.36 15.10
CA SER A 203 -12.49 -7.67 13.84
C SER A 203 -13.44 -6.50 14.02
N MET A 204 -13.35 -5.49 13.16
CA MET A 204 -14.40 -4.48 13.01
C MET A 204 -15.70 -5.15 12.51
N ASN A 205 -16.85 -4.56 12.79
CA ASN A 205 -18.15 -5.00 12.26
C ASN A 205 -18.40 -4.57 10.81
N GLN A 206 -17.33 -4.48 10.02
CA GLN A 206 -17.37 -4.06 8.62
C GLN A 206 -16.32 -4.76 7.78
N GLU A 207 -16.74 -5.31 6.64
CA GLU A 207 -15.86 -5.84 5.60
C GLU A 207 -15.22 -4.68 4.84
N ASN A 208 -13.88 -4.70 4.73
CA ASN A 208 -13.17 -3.53 4.24
C ASN A 208 -12.75 -3.71 2.77
N ILE A 209 -13.15 -2.76 1.93
CA ILE A 209 -12.92 -2.81 0.48
C ILE A 209 -11.44 -2.83 0.11
N CYS A 210 -10.60 -2.03 0.78
CA CYS A 210 -9.17 -2.03 0.51
C CYS A 210 -8.48 -3.31 0.99
N LEU A 211 -8.84 -3.83 2.17
CA LEU A 211 -8.27 -5.09 2.67
C LEU A 211 -8.55 -6.24 1.70
N ASN A 212 -9.80 -6.39 1.26
CA ASN A 212 -10.17 -7.47 0.34
C ASN A 212 -9.60 -7.26 -1.08
N SER A 213 -9.37 -6.02 -1.49
CA SER A 213 -8.61 -5.75 -2.71
C SER A 213 -7.13 -6.16 -2.58
N PHE A 214 -6.49 -5.86 -1.46
CA PHE A 214 -5.13 -6.33 -1.17
C PHE A 214 -5.06 -7.85 -1.05
N LEU A 215 -6.00 -8.50 -0.36
CA LEU A 215 -6.05 -9.96 -0.22
C LEU A 215 -6.31 -10.66 -1.57
N TYR A 216 -7.09 -10.05 -2.46
CA TYR A 216 -7.27 -10.56 -3.82
C TYR A 216 -5.93 -10.56 -4.59
N VAL A 217 -5.20 -9.45 -4.54
CA VAL A 217 -3.88 -9.35 -5.18
C VAL A 217 -2.90 -10.32 -4.53
N ASP A 218 -2.89 -10.42 -3.21
CA ASP A 218 -2.05 -11.34 -2.45
C ASP A 218 -2.30 -12.81 -2.87
N LYS A 219 -3.57 -13.25 -2.96
CA LYS A 219 -3.94 -14.58 -3.46
C LYS A 219 -3.48 -14.84 -4.89
N THR A 220 -3.71 -13.89 -5.80
CA THR A 220 -3.36 -14.08 -7.21
C THR A 220 -1.85 -14.13 -7.42
N ILE A 221 -1.10 -13.33 -6.67
CA ILE A 221 0.37 -13.36 -6.68
C ILE A 221 0.89 -14.64 -6.04
N LEU A 222 0.35 -15.07 -4.92
CA LEU A 222 0.73 -16.36 -4.31
C LEU A 222 0.42 -17.54 -5.24
N ALA A 223 -0.65 -17.49 -6.02
CA ALA A 223 -0.94 -18.48 -7.05
C ALA A 223 0.09 -18.47 -8.19
N GLU A 224 0.52 -17.26 -8.63
CA GLU A 224 1.61 -17.11 -9.61
C GLU A 224 2.93 -17.69 -9.06
N MET A 225 3.28 -17.35 -7.81
CA MET A 225 4.46 -17.91 -7.13
C MET A 225 4.38 -19.43 -6.98
N ALA A 226 3.23 -19.96 -6.58
CA ALA A 226 3.00 -21.41 -6.45
C ALA A 226 3.21 -22.12 -7.81
N THR A 227 2.77 -21.52 -8.90
CA THR A 227 3.01 -22.05 -10.26
C THR A 227 4.52 -22.06 -10.59
N LEU A 228 5.23 -20.97 -10.31
CA LEU A 228 6.69 -20.86 -10.51
C LEU A 228 7.48 -21.87 -9.67
N LEU A 229 6.92 -22.27 -8.52
CA LEU A 229 7.51 -23.23 -7.58
C LEU A 229 6.98 -24.68 -7.77
N ASN A 230 6.29 -24.97 -8.87
CA ASN A 230 5.73 -26.29 -9.19
C ASN A 230 4.72 -26.81 -8.14
N LYS A 231 3.86 -25.93 -7.61
CA LYS A 231 2.75 -26.25 -6.68
C LYS A 231 1.38 -25.99 -7.34
N PRO A 232 1.00 -26.69 -8.44
CA PRO A 232 -0.16 -26.35 -9.25
C PRO A 232 -1.51 -26.49 -8.53
N GLU A 233 -1.63 -27.45 -7.61
CA GLU A 233 -2.85 -27.64 -6.82
C GLU A 233 -3.13 -26.45 -5.92
N LEU A 234 -2.10 -25.94 -5.22
CA LEU A 234 -2.21 -24.75 -4.39
C LEU A 234 -2.52 -23.51 -5.25
N ALA A 235 -1.90 -23.38 -6.42
CA ALA A 235 -2.20 -22.30 -7.35
C ALA A 235 -3.68 -22.32 -7.79
N ALA A 236 -4.22 -23.50 -8.10
CA ALA A 236 -5.63 -23.66 -8.48
C ALA A 236 -6.57 -23.31 -7.32
N GLN A 237 -6.25 -23.73 -6.09
CA GLN A 237 -7.01 -23.39 -4.88
C GLN A 237 -7.06 -21.88 -4.67
N LEU A 238 -5.90 -21.22 -4.64
CA LEU A 238 -5.80 -19.76 -4.43
C LEU A 238 -6.57 -18.97 -5.49
N ASN A 239 -6.50 -19.39 -6.76
CA ASN A 239 -7.27 -18.77 -7.83
C ASN A 239 -8.79 -18.98 -7.67
N ALA A 240 -9.23 -20.12 -7.17
CA ALA A 240 -10.64 -20.36 -6.88
C ALA A 240 -11.15 -19.47 -5.72
N GLU A 241 -10.36 -19.35 -4.66
CA GLU A 241 -10.68 -18.47 -3.54
C GLU A 241 -10.67 -16.98 -3.94
N ALA A 242 -9.74 -16.55 -4.80
CA ALA A 242 -9.72 -15.19 -5.32
C ALA A 242 -11.00 -14.82 -6.08
N LYS A 243 -11.64 -15.77 -6.78
CA LYS A 243 -12.92 -15.54 -7.47
C LYS A 243 -14.03 -15.17 -6.50
N VAL A 244 -14.05 -15.73 -5.30
CA VAL A 244 -15.05 -15.42 -4.25
C VAL A 244 -14.92 -13.95 -3.87
N ILE A 245 -13.70 -13.47 -3.62
CA ILE A 245 -13.46 -12.06 -3.30
C ILE A 245 -13.89 -11.16 -4.46
N LYS A 246 -13.49 -11.52 -5.68
CA LYS A 246 -13.83 -10.74 -6.87
C LYS A 246 -15.34 -10.58 -7.04
N GLU A 247 -16.10 -11.67 -6.92
CA GLU A 247 -17.55 -11.65 -7.03
C GLU A 247 -18.20 -10.82 -5.92
N PHE A 248 -17.73 -10.97 -4.69
CA PHE A 248 -18.24 -10.21 -3.55
C PHE A 248 -18.01 -8.71 -3.73
N VAL A 249 -16.82 -8.29 -4.08
CA VAL A 249 -16.47 -6.89 -4.33
C VAL A 249 -17.31 -6.30 -5.47
N GLN A 250 -17.43 -7.01 -6.59
CA GLN A 250 -18.19 -6.56 -7.76
C GLN A 250 -19.69 -6.41 -7.49
N THR A 251 -20.26 -7.20 -6.57
CA THR A 251 -21.71 -7.30 -6.40
C THR A 251 -22.20 -6.72 -5.07
N LYS A 252 -21.46 -6.91 -3.98
CA LYS A 252 -21.87 -6.51 -2.63
C LYS A 252 -21.27 -5.18 -2.19
N MET A 253 -20.02 -4.91 -2.57
CA MET A 253 -19.36 -3.66 -2.21
C MET A 253 -19.53 -2.54 -3.24
N TRP A 254 -20.19 -2.84 -4.36
CA TRP A 254 -20.50 -1.86 -5.41
C TRP A 254 -21.86 -1.20 -5.19
N ASP A 255 -21.86 0.11 -5.01
CA ASP A 255 -23.08 0.91 -4.96
C ASP A 255 -23.43 1.48 -6.34
N LYS A 256 -24.52 0.97 -6.93
CA LYS A 256 -24.99 1.38 -8.27
C LYS A 256 -25.50 2.82 -8.30
N GLU A 257 -25.96 3.36 -7.17
CA GLU A 257 -26.51 4.71 -7.08
C GLU A 257 -25.39 5.76 -7.21
N THR A 258 -24.29 5.57 -6.45
CA THR A 258 -23.16 6.51 -6.47
C THR A 258 -22.12 6.17 -7.54
N GLY A 259 -22.12 4.93 -8.05
CA GLY A 259 -21.10 4.45 -8.98
C GLY A 259 -19.72 4.36 -8.36
N PHE A 260 -19.66 3.85 -7.11
CA PHE A 260 -18.42 3.72 -6.35
C PHE A 260 -18.42 2.49 -5.47
N PHE A 261 -17.24 2.04 -5.00
CA PHE A 261 -17.09 0.93 -4.07
C PHE A 261 -17.06 1.43 -2.62
N TYR A 262 -17.56 0.62 -1.68
CA TYR A 262 -17.57 0.96 -0.26
C TYR A 262 -17.34 -0.26 0.62
N ASP A 263 -16.90 -0.01 1.85
CA ASP A 263 -16.98 -1.00 2.93
C ASP A 263 -18.46 -1.36 3.18
N THR A 264 -18.71 -2.58 3.65
CA THR A 264 -20.06 -3.09 3.98
C THR A 264 -20.17 -3.50 5.44
N ARG A 265 -21.32 -3.27 6.06
CA ARG A 265 -21.61 -3.82 7.39
C ARG A 265 -21.82 -5.33 7.32
N ILE A 266 -21.20 -6.09 8.25
CA ILE A 266 -21.28 -7.56 8.26
C ILE A 266 -22.71 -8.04 8.45
N ASP A 267 -23.47 -7.41 9.35
CA ASP A 267 -24.81 -7.83 9.75
C ASP A 267 -25.92 -7.44 8.78
N THR A 268 -25.81 -6.27 8.13
CA THR A 268 -26.87 -5.72 7.28
C THR A 268 -26.50 -5.72 5.79
N GLY A 269 -25.21 -5.79 5.45
CA GLY A 269 -24.72 -5.59 4.08
C GLY A 269 -24.83 -4.14 3.60
N GLU A 270 -25.16 -3.18 4.47
CA GLU A 270 -25.27 -1.76 4.11
C GLU A 270 -23.89 -1.16 3.78
N HIS A 271 -23.85 -0.33 2.74
CA HIS A 271 -22.66 0.40 2.36
C HIS A 271 -22.32 1.52 3.36
N ILE A 272 -21.08 1.59 3.78
CA ILE A 272 -20.53 2.73 4.54
C ILE A 272 -20.12 3.78 3.51
N LYS A 273 -21.07 4.66 3.12
CA LYS A 273 -20.92 5.59 2.00
C LYS A 273 -19.98 6.77 2.30
N VAL A 274 -18.72 6.46 2.58
CA VAL A 274 -17.62 7.42 2.67
C VAL A 274 -16.77 7.28 1.42
N MET A 275 -16.72 8.32 0.58
CA MET A 275 -15.87 8.31 -0.62
C MET A 275 -14.43 8.65 -0.23
N GLY A 276 -13.57 7.65 -0.24
CA GLY A 276 -12.14 7.76 0.11
C GLY A 276 -11.23 7.01 -0.87
N ALA A 277 -9.94 7.06 -0.58
CA ALA A 277 -8.91 6.41 -1.39
C ALA A 277 -9.06 4.88 -1.47
N GLU A 278 -9.59 4.27 -0.44
CA GLU A 278 -9.89 2.84 -0.39
C GLU A 278 -10.80 2.38 -1.54
N CYS A 279 -11.64 3.27 -2.04
CA CYS A 279 -12.69 2.95 -3.01
C CYS A 279 -12.17 2.75 -4.45
N TRP A 280 -10.94 3.13 -4.77
CA TRP A 280 -10.33 2.83 -6.09
C TRP A 280 -9.36 1.65 -6.07
N LEU A 281 -9.10 1.05 -4.90
CA LEU A 281 -8.24 -0.15 -4.79
C LEU A 281 -8.74 -1.32 -5.66
N PRO A 282 -10.06 -1.53 -5.89
CA PRO A 282 -10.54 -2.54 -6.83
C PRO A 282 -10.05 -2.36 -8.28
N LEU A 283 -9.71 -1.13 -8.69
CA LEU A 283 -9.09 -0.88 -10.01
C LEU A 283 -7.63 -1.34 -10.00
N TRP A 284 -6.88 -0.99 -8.98
CA TRP A 284 -5.50 -1.45 -8.82
C TRP A 284 -5.42 -2.98 -8.76
N ALA A 285 -6.36 -3.60 -8.07
CA ALA A 285 -6.44 -5.05 -7.94
C ALA A 285 -6.93 -5.78 -9.21
N GLY A 286 -7.46 -5.07 -10.20
CA GLY A 286 -8.05 -5.70 -11.40
C GLY A 286 -9.37 -6.44 -11.12
N ILE A 287 -10.07 -6.03 -10.07
CA ILE A 287 -11.34 -6.62 -9.65
C ILE A 287 -12.54 -6.02 -10.39
N ALA A 288 -12.58 -4.68 -10.55
CA ALA A 288 -13.71 -3.97 -11.10
C ALA A 288 -14.09 -4.46 -12.52
N THR A 289 -15.38 -4.39 -12.87
CA THR A 289 -15.75 -4.52 -14.28
C THR A 289 -15.34 -3.27 -15.06
N PRO A 290 -15.21 -3.31 -16.39
CA PRO A 290 -14.90 -2.12 -17.20
C PRO A 290 -15.87 -0.95 -16.94
N GLU A 291 -17.16 -1.24 -16.76
CA GLU A 291 -18.21 -0.24 -16.49
C GLU A 291 -18.03 0.38 -15.10
N GLN A 292 -17.71 -0.43 -14.09
CA GLN A 292 -17.43 0.03 -12.73
C GLN A 292 -16.16 0.90 -12.72
N ALA A 293 -15.09 0.43 -13.37
CA ALA A 293 -13.83 1.16 -13.47
C ALA A 293 -14.02 2.54 -14.14
N LYS A 294 -14.85 2.62 -15.19
CA LYS A 294 -15.18 3.88 -15.85
C LYS A 294 -15.88 4.86 -14.90
N GLN A 295 -16.82 4.40 -14.09
CA GLN A 295 -17.52 5.27 -13.14
C GLN A 295 -16.60 5.73 -12.01
N VAL A 296 -15.72 4.85 -11.49
CA VAL A 296 -14.70 5.22 -10.50
C VAL A 296 -13.74 6.24 -11.09
N MET A 297 -13.23 6.04 -12.31
CA MET A 297 -12.37 6.98 -13.02
C MET A 297 -13.03 8.37 -13.12
N GLN A 298 -14.31 8.45 -13.44
CA GLN A 298 -15.02 9.72 -13.50
C GLN A 298 -15.03 10.47 -12.16
N LYS A 299 -15.13 9.75 -11.01
CA LYS A 299 -15.02 10.35 -9.68
C LYS A 299 -13.59 10.80 -9.39
N MET A 300 -12.60 9.99 -9.76
CA MET A 300 -11.19 10.34 -9.60
C MET A 300 -10.80 11.59 -10.40
N MET A 301 -11.42 11.80 -11.55
CA MET A 301 -11.18 12.97 -12.43
C MET A 301 -12.05 14.20 -12.10
N ASP A 302 -13.01 14.07 -11.19
CA ASP A 302 -13.92 15.17 -10.82
C ASP A 302 -13.19 16.20 -9.94
N PRO A 303 -13.05 17.47 -10.38
CA PRO A 303 -12.37 18.52 -9.62
C PRO A 303 -13.11 18.91 -8.33
N GLN A 304 -14.39 18.56 -8.18
CA GLN A 304 -15.16 18.78 -6.97
C GLN A 304 -15.04 17.61 -5.97
N LYS A 305 -14.32 16.55 -6.33
CA LYS A 305 -14.12 15.34 -5.51
C LYS A 305 -12.66 15.04 -5.27
N PHE A 306 -12.01 14.36 -6.22
CA PHE A 306 -10.65 13.86 -6.04
C PHE A 306 -9.60 14.53 -6.95
N ASN A 307 -10.01 15.27 -8.00
CA ASN A 307 -9.08 15.98 -8.88
C ASN A 307 -8.90 17.45 -8.48
N SER A 308 -8.72 17.71 -7.20
CA SER A 308 -8.45 19.04 -6.63
C SER A 308 -7.06 19.57 -7.03
N THR A 309 -6.57 20.65 -6.43
CA THR A 309 -5.24 21.22 -6.72
C THR A 309 -4.13 20.16 -6.67
N LEU A 310 -4.09 19.35 -5.60
CA LEU A 310 -3.29 18.14 -5.55
C LEU A 310 -4.24 16.94 -5.57
N PRO A 311 -4.17 16.06 -6.60
CA PRO A 311 -5.19 15.05 -6.82
C PRO A 311 -5.08 13.86 -5.87
N LEU A 312 -6.20 13.11 -5.80
CA LEU A 312 -6.31 11.82 -5.11
C LEU A 312 -6.10 11.90 -3.60
N GLY A 313 -6.74 12.89 -2.96
CA GLY A 313 -6.83 12.94 -1.51
C GLY A 313 -7.54 11.71 -0.92
N THR A 314 -7.27 11.43 0.35
CA THR A 314 -7.82 10.26 1.05
C THR A 314 -9.30 10.38 1.40
N LEU A 315 -9.90 11.53 1.19
CA LEU A 315 -11.33 11.78 1.38
C LEU A 315 -11.81 12.77 0.30
N ASP A 316 -13.01 12.54 -0.21
CA ASP A 316 -13.72 13.48 -1.09
C ASP A 316 -13.69 14.90 -0.52
N ILE A 317 -13.21 15.87 -1.30
CA ILE A 317 -13.05 17.27 -0.83
C ILE A 317 -14.38 17.95 -0.48
N SER A 318 -15.50 17.42 -0.92
CA SER A 318 -16.84 17.91 -0.56
C SER A 318 -17.37 17.31 0.76
N HIS A 319 -16.67 16.33 1.34
CA HIS A 319 -17.13 15.64 2.54
C HIS A 319 -17.07 16.57 3.77
N PRO A 320 -18.12 16.63 4.63
CA PRO A 320 -18.20 17.57 5.77
C PRO A 320 -17.12 17.33 6.84
N ARG A 321 -16.57 16.12 6.90
CA ARG A 321 -15.47 15.77 7.83
C ARG A 321 -14.07 15.96 7.22
N LEU A 322 -13.95 16.62 6.07
CA LEU A 322 -12.66 16.93 5.46
C LEU A 322 -11.80 17.78 6.40
N ARG A 323 -10.54 17.41 6.55
CA ARG A 323 -9.52 18.11 7.31
C ARG A 323 -8.21 18.16 6.52
N PRO A 324 -8.06 19.09 5.56
CA PRO A 324 -7.02 19.04 4.54
C PRO A 324 -5.59 19.23 5.07
N VAL A 325 -5.41 19.77 6.29
CA VAL A 325 -4.09 20.00 6.91
C VAL A 325 -3.84 19.05 8.08
N ARG A 326 -4.76 18.96 9.02
CA ARG A 326 -4.58 18.18 10.26
C ARG A 326 -5.43 16.90 10.28
N GLY A 327 -5.90 16.48 9.13
CA GLY A 327 -6.81 15.32 9.02
C GLY A 327 -6.12 13.98 9.03
N TYR A 328 -4.83 13.94 8.75
CA TYR A 328 -4.03 12.74 8.55
C TYR A 328 -4.61 11.86 7.42
N TRP A 329 -5.51 10.91 7.70
CA TRP A 329 -6.25 10.15 6.68
C TRP A 329 -7.66 10.69 6.38
N ARG A 330 -7.98 11.93 6.78
CA ARG A 330 -9.26 12.63 6.53
C ARG A 330 -9.10 13.77 5.52
N GLY A 331 -8.44 13.50 4.40
CA GLY A 331 -8.30 14.45 3.31
C GLY A 331 -6.89 14.59 2.74
N PRO A 332 -5.80 14.69 3.52
CA PRO A 332 -4.44 14.77 2.98
C PRO A 332 -4.16 13.72 1.92
N VAL A 333 -3.35 14.10 0.92
CA VAL A 333 -2.94 13.22 -0.18
C VAL A 333 -1.78 12.37 0.28
N TRP A 334 -1.96 11.05 0.29
CA TRP A 334 -0.92 10.08 0.58
C TRP A 334 -0.40 9.44 -0.71
N VAL A 335 0.90 9.42 -0.88
CA VAL A 335 1.52 9.11 -2.18
C VAL A 335 1.32 7.65 -2.60
N ASP A 336 1.22 6.73 -1.65
CA ASP A 336 0.90 5.34 -1.93
C ASP A 336 -0.52 5.19 -2.48
N GLN A 337 -1.49 5.96 -1.98
CA GLN A 337 -2.86 5.96 -2.48
C GLN A 337 -2.96 6.61 -3.88
N VAL A 338 -2.13 7.61 -4.14
CA VAL A 338 -1.97 8.18 -5.49
C VAL A 338 -1.41 7.14 -6.45
N TYR A 339 -0.35 6.42 -6.04
CA TYR A 339 0.24 5.33 -6.82
C TYR A 339 -0.79 4.23 -7.14
N PHE A 340 -1.51 3.74 -6.15
CA PHE A 340 -2.54 2.72 -6.37
C PHE A 340 -3.65 3.23 -7.31
N GLY A 341 -4.08 4.48 -7.15
CA GLY A 341 -5.09 5.08 -8.01
C GLY A 341 -4.63 5.20 -9.47
N ILE A 342 -3.43 5.73 -9.71
CA ILE A 342 -2.86 5.90 -11.05
C ILE A 342 -2.62 4.54 -11.72
N THR A 343 -2.04 3.58 -11.02
CA THR A 343 -1.85 2.21 -11.53
C THR A 343 -3.19 1.55 -11.82
N GLY A 344 -4.19 1.76 -10.95
CA GLY A 344 -5.55 1.28 -11.19
C GLY A 344 -6.15 1.81 -12.48
N LEU A 345 -5.97 3.09 -12.80
CA LEU A 345 -6.43 3.67 -14.07
C LEU A 345 -5.74 3.03 -15.27
N ARG A 346 -4.42 2.81 -15.20
CA ARG A 346 -3.66 2.14 -16.28
C ARG A 346 -4.11 0.71 -16.50
N ASN A 347 -4.43 -0.04 -15.45
CA ASN A 347 -4.94 -1.41 -15.55
C ASN A 347 -6.22 -1.53 -16.40
N TYR A 348 -6.96 -0.43 -16.56
CA TYR A 348 -8.19 -0.36 -17.36
C TYR A 348 -8.03 0.47 -18.65
N GLY A 349 -6.80 0.83 -19.04
CA GLY A 349 -6.52 1.57 -20.26
C GLY A 349 -6.85 3.05 -20.20
N PHE A 350 -7.03 3.64 -19.00
CA PHE A 350 -7.21 5.08 -18.80
C PHE A 350 -5.86 5.80 -18.69
N ASP A 351 -4.96 5.54 -19.65
CA ASP A 351 -3.57 6.03 -19.61
C ASP A 351 -3.50 7.56 -19.66
N ARG A 352 -4.39 8.20 -20.43
CA ARG A 352 -4.45 9.66 -20.50
C ARG A 352 -4.81 10.28 -19.14
N GLU A 353 -5.81 9.76 -18.47
CA GLU A 353 -6.26 10.20 -17.15
C GLU A 353 -5.17 9.95 -16.11
N ALA A 354 -4.52 8.80 -16.15
CA ALA A 354 -3.37 8.46 -15.32
C ALA A 354 -2.21 9.46 -15.51
N ASP A 355 -1.88 9.82 -16.74
CA ASP A 355 -0.84 10.82 -17.05
C ASP A 355 -1.18 12.20 -16.50
N ILE A 356 -2.43 12.66 -16.72
CA ILE A 356 -2.91 13.95 -16.22
C ILE A 356 -2.74 14.02 -14.69
N LEU A 357 -3.14 12.96 -13.97
CA LEU A 357 -3.03 12.92 -12.51
C LEU A 357 -1.59 12.80 -12.04
N THR A 358 -0.75 12.02 -12.72
CA THR A 358 0.69 11.90 -12.41
C THR A 358 1.39 13.25 -12.56
N GLU A 359 1.21 13.92 -13.70
CA GLU A 359 1.84 15.22 -13.95
C GLU A 359 1.33 16.28 -12.98
N LYS A 360 0.02 16.30 -12.71
CA LYS A 360 -0.57 17.24 -11.76
C LYS A 360 -0.04 17.03 -10.36
N PHE A 361 0.08 15.77 -9.90
CA PHE A 361 0.66 15.44 -8.61
C PHE A 361 2.11 15.90 -8.51
N ILE A 362 2.96 15.51 -9.45
CA ILE A 362 4.40 15.84 -9.42
C ILE A 362 4.64 17.37 -9.48
N ASN A 363 3.83 18.10 -10.26
CA ASN A 363 4.02 19.53 -10.41
C ASN A 363 3.47 20.35 -9.22
N ASN A 364 2.44 19.88 -8.54
CA ASN A 364 1.74 20.65 -7.52
C ASN A 364 2.10 20.26 -6.09
N ALA A 365 2.69 19.07 -5.85
CA ALA A 365 3.18 18.69 -4.52
C ALA A 365 4.42 19.52 -4.17
N GLN A 366 4.32 20.31 -3.11
CA GLN A 366 5.37 21.21 -2.65
C GLN A 366 6.68 20.44 -2.41
N GLY A 367 7.75 20.95 -2.94
CA GLY A 367 9.10 20.37 -2.78
C GLY A 367 9.49 19.34 -3.83
N LEU A 368 8.55 18.70 -4.55
CA LEU A 368 8.92 17.61 -5.47
C LEU A 368 9.81 18.07 -6.62
N THR A 369 9.47 19.14 -7.29
CA THR A 369 10.22 19.67 -8.45
C THR A 369 11.29 20.70 -8.07
N THR A 370 11.44 21.03 -6.80
CA THR A 370 12.44 21.95 -6.25
C THR A 370 13.44 21.21 -5.35
N ASP A 371 14.25 21.90 -4.58
CA ASP A 371 15.22 21.31 -3.64
C ASP A 371 14.59 20.87 -2.31
N GLY A 372 13.27 21.06 -2.14
CA GLY A 372 12.55 20.62 -0.94
C GLY A 372 12.45 19.09 -0.83
N PRO A 373 12.24 18.56 0.40
CA PRO A 373 12.14 17.13 0.64
C PRO A 373 10.82 16.53 0.13
N ILE A 374 10.78 15.21 -0.01
CA ILE A 374 9.56 14.44 -0.23
C ILE A 374 8.90 14.21 1.12
N HIS A 375 7.61 14.56 1.27
CA HIS A 375 6.89 14.47 2.52
C HIS A 375 6.02 13.22 2.64
N GLU A 376 5.58 12.97 3.88
CA GLU A 376 4.66 11.89 4.25
C GLU A 376 3.33 12.01 3.52
N ASN A 377 2.75 13.22 3.54
CA ASN A 377 1.51 13.55 2.84
C ASN A 377 1.43 15.05 2.51
N TYR A 378 0.35 15.44 1.83
CA TYR A 378 0.21 16.79 1.28
C TYR A 378 -1.22 17.28 1.38
N ASN A 379 -1.40 18.61 1.44
CA ASN A 379 -2.71 19.24 1.43
C ASN A 379 -3.38 19.13 0.02
N PRO A 380 -4.56 18.50 -0.11
CA PRO A 380 -5.23 18.36 -1.41
C PRO A 380 -5.63 19.69 -2.07
N LEU A 381 -5.86 20.74 -1.28
CA LEU A 381 -6.37 22.00 -1.77
C LEU A 381 -5.27 22.97 -2.21
N THR A 382 -4.05 22.82 -1.69
CA THR A 382 -2.93 23.76 -1.94
C THR A 382 -1.66 23.11 -2.44
N GLY A 383 -1.49 21.78 -2.23
CA GLY A 383 -0.24 21.07 -2.49
C GLY A 383 0.81 21.24 -1.39
N GLU A 384 0.51 21.97 -0.31
CA GLU A 384 1.43 22.16 0.83
C GLU A 384 1.88 20.83 1.42
N ALA A 385 3.18 20.71 1.69
CA ALA A 385 3.78 19.54 2.32
C ALA A 385 3.41 19.45 3.80
N LEU A 386 3.03 18.27 4.25
CA LEU A 386 2.56 18.02 5.61
C LEU A 386 3.38 16.91 6.28
N ASN A 387 3.38 16.90 7.61
CA ASN A 387 4.00 15.88 8.46
C ASN A 387 5.50 15.64 8.17
N SER A 388 5.96 14.40 8.21
CA SER A 388 7.40 14.11 8.17
C SER A 388 8.02 14.33 6.79
N PRO A 389 9.13 15.09 6.69
CA PRO A 389 9.91 15.19 5.47
C PRO A 389 10.75 13.91 5.24
N ASN A 390 11.28 13.76 4.03
CA ASN A 390 12.13 12.63 3.62
C ASN A 390 11.47 11.26 3.84
N PHE A 391 10.22 11.13 3.39
CA PHE A 391 9.40 9.98 3.67
C PHE A 391 9.63 8.83 2.66
N GLY A 392 9.91 7.63 3.20
CA GLY A 392 10.38 6.47 2.44
C GLY A 392 9.35 5.95 1.45
N TRP A 393 8.14 5.54 1.89
CA TRP A 393 7.18 4.97 0.94
C TRP A 393 6.71 5.98 -0.11
N SER A 394 6.62 7.27 0.25
CA SER A 394 6.31 8.32 -0.73
C SER A 394 7.34 8.32 -1.86
N SER A 395 8.63 8.22 -1.49
CA SER A 395 9.73 8.14 -2.44
C SER A 395 9.68 6.88 -3.30
N ALA A 396 9.41 5.73 -2.70
CA ALA A 396 9.28 4.46 -3.43
C ALA A 396 8.11 4.48 -4.43
N CYS A 397 6.95 4.99 -4.00
CA CYS A 397 5.76 5.11 -4.86
C CYS A 397 5.95 6.11 -6.01
N ILE A 398 6.70 7.21 -5.80
CA ILE A 398 7.09 8.14 -6.87
C ILE A 398 7.97 7.44 -7.91
N ILE A 399 8.96 6.66 -7.48
CA ILE A 399 9.79 5.88 -8.40
C ILE A 399 8.92 4.96 -9.25
N LYS A 400 8.01 4.21 -8.63
CA LYS A 400 7.10 3.31 -9.35
C LYS A 400 6.15 4.05 -10.30
N MET A 401 5.55 5.17 -9.88
CA MET A 401 4.69 5.98 -10.75
C MET A 401 5.38 6.46 -12.02
N LEU A 402 6.67 6.77 -11.93
CA LEU A 402 7.43 7.34 -13.03
C LEU A 402 8.17 6.28 -13.88
N LEU A 403 8.36 5.07 -13.39
CA LEU A 403 9.11 4.02 -14.10
C LEU A 403 8.27 2.83 -14.55
N ASP A 404 7.16 2.53 -13.88
CA ASP A 404 6.29 1.36 -14.16
C ASP A 404 5.01 1.77 -14.94
N GLU A 405 5.12 2.72 -15.87
CA GLU A 405 4.00 3.21 -16.69
C GLU A 405 3.56 2.23 -17.80
#